data_3878ffa1e3741e5f015ddc7dbb5c6a4b
#
_entry.id   3878ffa1e3741e5f015ddc7dbb5c6a4b
#
_cell.length_a   1.000
_cell.length_b   1.000
_cell.length_c   1.000
_cell.angle_alpha   90.00
_cell.angle_beta   90.00
_cell.angle_gamma   90.00
#
_symmetry.space_group_name_H-M   'P 1'
#
loop_
_entity.id
_entity.type
_entity.pdbx_description
1 polymer ?
#
loop_
_entity_poly.entity_id
_entity_poly.type
_entity_poly.pdbx_seq_one_letter_code
_entity_poly.pdbx_strand_id
1 'polypeptide(L)'
;QKENKYSAHNYHPLPVVLQRGEGVFVWDVEGKKYYDFLSAYSAVNQGHCHPKIVDAIKSQSETLALTSRAFHNDVLGKYEKFACEFFGFDKLLPMNTGAEAVETALKICRKWAYEIKGIEENKAEIVVCENNFHGRTTTIISFSNDDVARKNFGPYTNGFIKIEYDNLEALENTLSSNENIAGFLV
;
A
#
# COMPACT_ATOMS: atom_id res chain seq x y z
N GLN A 1 -10.30 27.35 3.16
CA GLN A 1 -9.68 28.53 2.52
C GLN A 1 -8.14 28.45 2.49
N LYS A 2 -7.47 28.08 3.61
CA LYS A 2 -6.00 27.98 3.62
C LYS A 2 -5.51 26.84 2.74
N GLU A 3 -6.14 25.66 2.83
CA GLU A 3 -5.82 24.52 2.00
C GLU A 3 -5.98 24.82 0.51
N ASN A 4 -7.10 25.44 0.11
CA ASN A 4 -7.32 25.85 -1.29
C ASN A 4 -6.26 26.83 -1.81
N LYS A 5 -5.65 27.63 -0.93
CA LYS A 5 -4.60 28.58 -1.33
C LYS A 5 -3.22 27.93 -1.44
N TYR A 6 -2.91 26.97 -0.58
CA TYR A 6 -1.53 26.45 -0.41
C TYR A 6 -1.36 25.00 -0.84
N SER A 7 -2.45 24.24 -1.04
CA SER A 7 -2.40 22.86 -1.52
C SER A 7 -2.17 22.78 -3.04
N ALA A 8 -1.58 21.69 -3.48
CA ALA A 8 -1.37 21.38 -4.88
C ALA A 8 -2.64 20.91 -5.63
N HIS A 9 -3.78 20.86 -4.98
CA HIS A 9 -5.10 20.46 -5.54
C HIS A 9 -5.11 19.11 -6.26
N ASN A 10 -4.32 18.17 -5.77
CA ASN A 10 -4.27 16.80 -6.28
C ASN A 10 -5.47 15.93 -5.84
N TYR A 11 -6.31 16.46 -4.97
CA TYR A 11 -7.59 15.90 -4.53
C TYR A 11 -8.69 16.96 -4.56
N HIS A 12 -9.94 16.49 -4.63
CA HIS A 12 -11.14 17.30 -4.47
C HIS A 12 -11.88 16.86 -3.20
N PRO A 13 -11.43 17.30 -2.00
CA PRO A 13 -12.04 16.87 -0.76
C PRO A 13 -13.49 17.37 -0.63
N LEU A 14 -14.31 16.61 0.10
CA LEU A 14 -15.65 17.04 0.48
C LEU A 14 -15.60 18.35 1.27
N PRO A 15 -16.60 19.23 1.16
CA PRO A 15 -16.60 20.55 1.82
C PRO A 15 -16.89 20.45 3.34
N VAL A 16 -16.16 19.57 4.02
CA VAL A 16 -16.27 19.34 5.46
C VAL A 16 -14.87 19.43 6.06
N VAL A 17 -14.71 20.20 7.13
CA VAL A 17 -13.44 20.34 7.85
C VAL A 17 -13.53 19.57 9.16
N LEU A 18 -12.99 18.37 9.19
CA LEU A 18 -12.98 17.51 10.37
C LEU A 18 -11.94 17.99 11.39
N GLN A 19 -12.31 17.99 12.66
CA GLN A 19 -11.46 18.45 13.77
C GLN A 19 -11.24 17.40 14.85
N ARG A 20 -12.20 16.52 15.11
CA ARG A 20 -12.16 15.52 16.18
C ARG A 20 -12.64 14.17 15.69
N GLY A 21 -12.07 13.10 16.23
CA GLY A 21 -12.53 11.73 16.01
C GLY A 21 -12.52 10.94 17.31
N GLU A 22 -13.52 10.05 17.51
CA GLU A 22 -13.65 9.15 18.66
C GLU A 22 -14.46 7.91 18.25
N GLY A 23 -13.86 6.74 18.31
CA GLY A 23 -14.48 5.51 17.87
C GLY A 23 -14.91 5.59 16.40
N VAL A 24 -16.18 5.38 16.12
CA VAL A 24 -16.77 5.44 14.76
C VAL A 24 -17.23 6.85 14.36
N PHE A 25 -17.01 7.84 15.20
CA PHE A 25 -17.53 9.18 14.99
C PHE A 25 -16.44 10.19 14.68
N VAL A 26 -16.78 11.15 13.83
CA VAL A 26 -15.98 12.36 13.59
C VAL A 26 -16.85 13.62 13.75
N TRP A 27 -16.21 14.73 14.06
CA TRP A 27 -16.86 16.04 14.21
C TRP A 27 -16.13 17.07 13.37
N ASP A 28 -16.89 17.93 12.74
CA ASP A 28 -16.34 19.09 12.05
C ASP A 28 -16.04 20.26 13.00
N VAL A 29 -15.49 21.33 12.43
CA VAL A 29 -15.14 22.54 13.18
C VAL A 29 -16.34 23.32 13.74
N GLU A 30 -17.55 23.03 13.26
CA GLU A 30 -18.82 23.59 13.73
C GLU A 30 -19.46 22.72 14.83
N GLY A 31 -18.83 21.57 15.15
CA GLY A 31 -19.29 20.63 16.17
C GLY A 31 -20.34 19.63 15.67
N LYS A 32 -20.63 19.61 14.39
CA LYS A 32 -21.57 18.62 13.82
C LYS A 32 -20.92 17.24 13.79
N LYS A 33 -21.66 16.23 14.25
CA LYS A 33 -21.25 14.85 14.38
C LYS A 33 -21.62 14.04 13.12
N TYR A 34 -20.70 13.19 12.68
CA TYR A 34 -20.88 12.26 11.55
C TYR A 34 -20.43 10.86 11.93
N TYR A 35 -21.00 9.84 11.28
CA TYR A 35 -20.40 8.50 11.24
C TYR A 35 -19.30 8.47 10.19
N ASP A 36 -18.15 7.92 10.53
CA ASP A 36 -17.08 7.69 9.57
C ASP A 36 -17.16 6.28 8.98
N PHE A 37 -17.85 6.16 7.85
CA PHE A 37 -17.92 4.90 7.09
C PHE A 37 -16.73 4.69 6.14
N LEU A 38 -15.88 5.70 5.96
CA LEU A 38 -14.69 5.59 5.11
C LEU A 38 -13.49 5.03 5.88
N SER A 39 -13.35 5.40 7.17
CA SER A 39 -12.29 4.94 8.08
C SER A 39 -10.88 5.02 7.46
N ALA A 40 -10.60 6.11 6.72
CA ALA A 40 -9.36 6.29 5.95
C ALA A 40 -9.00 5.05 5.09
N TYR A 41 -9.99 4.53 4.35
CA TYR A 41 -9.89 3.29 3.57
C TYR A 41 -9.49 2.07 4.43
N SER A 42 -10.16 1.90 5.56
CA SER A 42 -9.94 0.85 6.56
C SER A 42 -8.65 0.97 7.40
N ALA A 43 -7.88 2.03 7.24
CA ALA A 43 -6.69 2.27 8.07
C ALA A 43 -7.04 2.57 9.55
N VAL A 44 -8.26 3.08 9.82
CA VAL A 44 -8.76 3.40 11.16
C VAL A 44 -9.84 2.41 11.62
N ASN A 45 -9.70 1.14 11.23
CA ASN A 45 -10.68 0.07 11.53
C ASN A 45 -10.84 -0.20 13.03
N GLN A 46 -9.89 0.20 13.88
CA GLN A 46 -9.99 0.14 15.34
C GLN A 46 -10.75 1.33 15.96
N GLY A 47 -11.21 2.26 15.13
CA GLY A 47 -11.83 3.51 15.52
C GLY A 47 -10.83 4.64 15.78
N HIS A 48 -11.32 5.85 15.68
CA HIS A 48 -10.54 7.06 15.95
C HIS A 48 -10.10 7.13 17.41
N CYS A 49 -8.85 7.51 17.64
CA CYS A 49 -8.28 7.74 18.97
C CYS A 49 -8.46 6.56 19.93
N HIS A 50 -8.31 5.33 19.45
CA HIS A 50 -8.43 4.15 20.31
C HIS A 50 -7.42 4.24 21.46
N PRO A 51 -7.86 4.16 22.75
CA PRO A 51 -7.01 4.51 23.89
C PRO A 51 -5.73 3.68 23.97
N LYS A 52 -5.77 2.38 23.75
CA LYS A 52 -4.58 1.53 23.77
C LYS A 52 -3.56 1.90 22.70
N ILE A 53 -4.01 2.33 21.52
CA ILE A 53 -3.13 2.76 20.43
C ILE A 53 -2.50 4.10 20.77
N VAL A 54 -3.30 5.04 21.26
CA VAL A 54 -2.83 6.39 21.67
C VAL A 54 -1.80 6.25 22.81
N ASP A 55 -2.06 5.43 23.80
CA ASP A 55 -1.16 5.22 24.94
C ASP A 55 0.15 4.55 24.51
N ALA A 56 0.10 3.58 23.58
CA ALA A 56 1.31 2.96 23.03
C ALA A 56 2.18 3.98 22.26
N ILE A 57 1.55 4.84 21.45
CA ILE A 57 2.26 5.90 20.71
C ILE A 57 2.91 6.89 21.68
N LYS A 58 2.18 7.37 22.69
CA LYS A 58 2.71 8.29 23.71
C LYS A 58 3.91 7.69 24.45
N SER A 59 3.74 6.49 25.01
CA SER A 59 4.80 5.82 25.75
C SER A 59 6.05 5.57 24.91
N GLN A 60 5.87 5.10 23.68
CA GLN A 60 7.02 4.84 22.81
C GLN A 60 7.71 6.12 22.34
N SER A 61 6.96 7.18 22.05
CA SER A 61 7.53 8.46 21.63
C SER A 61 8.36 9.14 22.72
N GLU A 62 8.02 8.91 23.99
CA GLU A 62 8.78 9.42 25.15
C GLU A 62 10.04 8.59 25.44
N THR A 63 10.12 7.35 24.94
CA THR A 63 11.24 6.44 25.18
C THR A 63 12.25 6.47 24.02
N LEU A 64 11.79 6.18 22.80
CA LEU A 64 12.61 6.16 21.59
C LEU A 64 11.72 6.26 20.36
N ALA A 65 11.67 7.42 19.73
CA ALA A 65 10.77 7.69 18.61
C ALA A 65 11.25 7.08 17.29
N LEU A 66 12.55 7.15 16.99
CA LEU A 66 13.11 6.72 15.71
C LEU A 66 14.56 6.29 15.85
N THR A 67 14.92 5.18 15.19
CA THR A 67 16.30 4.78 14.94
C THR A 67 16.53 4.51 13.46
N SER A 68 17.77 4.68 12.99
CA SER A 68 18.18 4.13 11.70
C SER A 68 18.16 2.61 11.71
N ARG A 69 17.89 1.98 10.56
CA ARG A 69 18.04 0.53 10.35
C ARG A 69 19.49 0.04 10.49
N ALA A 70 20.45 0.94 10.65
CA ALA A 70 21.83 0.61 11.03
C ALA A 70 21.92 0.05 12.46
N PHE A 71 20.89 0.22 13.27
CA PHE A 71 20.82 -0.28 14.65
C PHE A 71 19.64 -1.24 14.83
N HIS A 72 19.79 -2.17 15.76
CA HIS A 72 18.64 -2.91 16.29
C HIS A 72 17.91 -2.04 17.32
N ASN A 73 16.59 -2.30 17.47
CA ASN A 73 15.82 -1.78 18.60
C ASN A 73 15.01 -2.93 19.23
N ASP A 74 14.51 -2.72 20.40
CA ASP A 74 13.85 -3.76 21.21
C ASP A 74 12.39 -3.99 20.84
N VAL A 75 11.81 -3.17 19.95
CA VAL A 75 10.40 -3.24 19.55
C VAL A 75 10.21 -3.99 18.24
N LEU A 76 11.05 -3.73 17.24
CA LEU A 76 10.87 -4.23 15.88
C LEU A 76 10.86 -5.76 15.80
N GLY A 77 11.83 -6.42 16.47
CA GLY A 77 11.89 -7.89 16.46
C GLY A 77 10.68 -8.55 17.11
N LYS A 78 10.07 -7.92 18.12
CA LYS A 78 8.82 -8.38 18.74
C LYS A 78 7.65 -8.29 17.77
N TYR A 79 7.58 -7.18 17.03
CA TYR A 79 6.56 -6.98 16.00
C TYR A 79 6.72 -7.96 14.84
N GLU A 80 7.94 -8.12 14.31
CA GLU A 80 8.23 -9.06 13.22
C GLU A 80 7.85 -10.49 13.59
N LYS A 81 8.22 -10.95 14.81
CA LYS A 81 7.84 -12.25 15.31
C LYS A 81 6.31 -12.42 15.37
N PHE A 82 5.62 -11.47 16.00
CA PHE A 82 4.15 -11.50 16.11
C PHE A 82 3.49 -11.57 14.72
N ALA A 83 3.91 -10.72 13.78
CA ALA A 83 3.32 -10.68 12.45
C ALA A 83 3.60 -11.95 11.64
N CYS A 84 4.82 -12.50 11.71
CA CYS A 84 5.15 -13.77 11.06
C CYS A 84 4.27 -14.92 11.61
N GLU A 85 4.15 -15.03 12.91
CA GLU A 85 3.32 -16.06 13.56
C GLU A 85 1.83 -15.88 13.25
N PHE A 86 1.35 -14.64 13.22
CA PHE A 86 -0.07 -14.32 12.96
C PHE A 86 -0.48 -14.58 11.50
N PHE A 87 0.36 -14.22 10.54
CA PHE A 87 0.07 -14.37 9.11
C PHE A 87 0.59 -15.69 8.52
N GLY A 88 1.37 -16.47 9.25
CA GLY A 88 1.92 -17.76 8.79
C GLY A 88 3.06 -17.64 7.78
N PHE A 89 3.90 -16.61 7.89
CA PHE A 89 5.07 -16.39 7.04
C PHE A 89 6.37 -16.50 7.85
N ASP A 90 7.46 -16.93 7.19
CA ASP A 90 8.78 -17.07 7.83
C ASP A 90 9.48 -15.73 8.07
N LYS A 91 9.22 -14.74 7.22
CA LYS A 91 9.91 -13.45 7.22
C LYS A 91 8.95 -12.30 6.94
N LEU A 92 9.27 -11.16 7.52
CA LEU A 92 8.57 -9.88 7.32
C LEU A 92 9.58 -8.80 6.92
N LEU A 93 9.20 -7.97 5.96
CA LEU A 93 9.95 -6.76 5.60
C LEU A 93 9.00 -5.55 5.67
N PRO A 94 8.98 -4.81 6.78
CA PRO A 94 8.10 -3.67 6.93
C PRO A 94 8.57 -2.48 6.09
N MET A 95 7.60 -1.77 5.51
CA MET A 95 7.78 -0.55 4.71
C MET A 95 7.00 0.60 5.34
N ASN A 96 7.30 1.85 4.93
CA ASN A 96 6.63 3.02 5.48
C ASN A 96 5.24 3.24 4.90
N THR A 97 5.03 2.85 3.64
CA THR A 97 3.75 3.03 2.94
C THR A 97 3.37 1.78 2.14
N GLY A 98 2.08 1.66 1.79
CA GLY A 98 1.61 0.61 0.89
C GLY A 98 2.29 0.65 -0.49
N ALA A 99 2.51 1.84 -1.04
CA ALA A 99 3.22 2.00 -2.32
C ALA A 99 4.67 1.50 -2.25
N GLU A 100 5.39 1.78 -1.17
CA GLU A 100 6.74 1.23 -0.95
C GLU A 100 6.73 -0.29 -0.79
N ALA A 101 5.71 -0.84 -0.11
CA ALA A 101 5.56 -2.29 0.02
C ALA A 101 5.32 -2.95 -1.34
N VAL A 102 4.45 -2.38 -2.18
CA VAL A 102 4.20 -2.86 -3.54
C VAL A 102 5.46 -2.77 -4.40
N GLU A 103 6.15 -1.63 -4.44
CA GLU A 103 7.41 -1.47 -5.19
C GLU A 103 8.47 -2.48 -4.74
N THR A 104 8.56 -2.74 -3.44
CA THR A 104 9.48 -3.73 -2.88
C THR A 104 9.08 -5.15 -3.28
N ALA A 105 7.80 -5.49 -3.24
CA ALA A 105 7.28 -6.79 -3.67
C ALA A 105 7.58 -7.05 -5.16
N LEU A 106 7.34 -6.05 -6.02
CA LEU A 106 7.67 -6.13 -7.45
C LEU A 106 9.16 -6.38 -7.68
N LYS A 107 10.03 -5.66 -6.95
CA LYS A 107 11.49 -5.86 -7.03
C LYS A 107 11.91 -7.26 -6.59
N ILE A 108 11.40 -7.73 -5.45
CA ILE A 108 11.72 -9.07 -4.91
C ILE A 108 11.23 -10.16 -5.87
N CYS A 109 10.02 -10.02 -6.40
CA CYS A 109 9.42 -10.92 -7.36
C CYS A 109 10.31 -11.05 -8.62
N ARG A 110 10.74 -9.94 -9.19
CA ARG A 110 11.66 -9.94 -10.35
C ARG A 110 13.01 -10.54 -10.01
N LYS A 111 13.60 -10.19 -8.86
CA LYS A 111 14.88 -10.76 -8.43
C LYS A 111 14.79 -12.28 -8.28
N TRP A 112 13.75 -12.79 -7.63
CA TRP A 112 13.50 -14.22 -7.50
C TRP A 112 13.36 -14.90 -8.88
N ALA A 113 12.63 -14.26 -9.80
CA ALA A 113 12.41 -14.77 -11.14
C ALA A 113 13.73 -14.96 -11.92
N TYR A 114 14.66 -14.03 -11.79
CA TYR A 114 15.96 -14.10 -12.46
C TYR A 114 16.92 -15.05 -11.77
N GLU A 115 17.05 -14.99 -10.44
CA GLU A 115 18.05 -15.73 -9.69
C GLU A 115 17.65 -17.18 -9.38
N ILE A 116 16.35 -17.45 -9.23
CA ILE A 116 15.85 -18.77 -8.77
C ILE A 116 15.03 -19.46 -9.85
N LYS A 117 14.07 -18.78 -10.49
CA LYS A 117 13.23 -19.38 -11.55
C LYS A 117 14.00 -19.53 -12.87
N GLY A 118 15.07 -18.74 -13.10
CA GLY A 118 15.91 -18.81 -14.29
C GLY A 118 15.33 -18.07 -15.50
N ILE A 119 14.43 -17.13 -15.30
CA ILE A 119 13.94 -16.25 -16.38
C ILE A 119 15.10 -15.36 -16.86
N GLU A 120 15.21 -15.18 -18.18
CA GLU A 120 16.21 -14.31 -18.81
C GLU A 120 16.07 -12.87 -18.28
N GLU A 121 17.20 -12.21 -18.06
CA GLU A 121 17.24 -10.84 -17.57
C GLU A 121 16.34 -9.88 -18.40
N ASN A 122 15.57 -9.04 -17.71
CA ASN A 122 14.60 -8.10 -18.29
C ASN A 122 13.38 -8.74 -19.00
N LYS A 123 13.17 -10.07 -18.86
CA LYS A 123 12.01 -10.76 -19.43
C LYS A 123 10.91 -11.09 -18.41
N ALA A 124 11.16 -10.92 -17.12
CA ALA A 124 10.18 -11.23 -16.09
C ALA A 124 8.94 -10.34 -16.20
N GLU A 125 7.77 -10.96 -16.20
CA GLU A 125 6.47 -10.32 -16.27
C GLU A 125 5.64 -10.60 -15.01
N ILE A 126 4.84 -9.63 -14.61
CA ILE A 126 3.95 -9.73 -13.44
C ILE A 126 2.52 -9.55 -13.94
N VAL A 127 1.67 -10.51 -13.61
CA VAL A 127 0.24 -10.41 -13.90
C VAL A 127 -0.42 -9.52 -12.87
N VAL A 128 -1.31 -8.64 -13.33
CA VAL A 128 -2.09 -7.72 -12.49
C VAL A 128 -3.55 -7.71 -12.97
N CYS A 129 -4.48 -7.34 -12.09
CA CYS A 129 -5.86 -7.17 -12.51
C CYS A 129 -6.10 -5.80 -13.16
N GLU A 130 -7.05 -5.73 -14.08
CA GLU A 130 -7.58 -4.45 -14.55
C GLU A 130 -8.29 -3.70 -13.42
N ASN A 131 -8.34 -2.37 -13.52
CA ASN A 131 -8.96 -1.47 -12.54
C ASN A 131 -8.38 -1.61 -11.11
N ASN A 132 -7.13 -2.03 -11.02
CA ASN A 132 -6.40 -2.14 -9.75
C ASN A 132 -6.05 -0.78 -9.16
N PHE A 133 -5.78 -0.78 -7.84
CA PHE A 133 -5.15 0.35 -7.16
C PHE A 133 -4.06 -0.14 -6.20
N HIS A 134 -2.82 0.09 -6.56
CA HIS A 134 -1.63 -0.28 -5.77
C HIS A 134 -0.78 0.91 -5.35
N GLY A 135 -1.19 2.12 -5.68
CA GLY A 135 -0.48 3.37 -5.42
C GLY A 135 -0.29 4.22 -6.68
N ARG A 136 0.57 5.22 -6.60
CA ARG A 136 0.78 6.21 -7.68
C ARG A 136 2.24 6.48 -8.00
N THR A 137 3.13 5.55 -7.70
CA THR A 137 4.54 5.63 -8.13
C THR A 137 4.66 5.38 -9.62
N THR A 138 5.77 5.75 -10.22
CA THR A 138 6.01 5.63 -11.67
C THR A 138 5.92 4.19 -12.17
N THR A 139 6.35 3.19 -11.37
CA THR A 139 6.18 1.78 -11.72
C THR A 139 4.71 1.36 -11.62
N ILE A 140 4.04 1.71 -10.53
CA ILE A 140 2.65 1.30 -10.27
C ILE A 140 1.69 1.87 -11.32
N ILE A 141 1.84 3.14 -11.70
CA ILE A 141 0.97 3.73 -12.73
C ILE A 141 1.17 3.10 -14.12
N SER A 142 2.27 2.37 -14.34
CA SER A 142 2.53 1.69 -15.61
C SER A 142 1.50 0.60 -15.91
N PHE A 143 0.92 -0.01 -14.88
CA PHE A 143 -0.14 -1.02 -15.00
C PHE A 143 -1.51 -0.54 -14.52
N SER A 144 -1.68 0.72 -14.15
CA SER A 144 -2.97 1.30 -13.81
C SER A 144 -3.87 1.51 -15.03
N ASN A 145 -5.18 1.43 -14.84
CA ASN A 145 -6.21 1.84 -15.81
C ASN A 145 -6.76 3.26 -15.51
N ASP A 146 -6.35 3.88 -14.39
CA ASP A 146 -6.79 5.23 -14.01
C ASP A 146 -6.04 6.29 -14.84
N ASP A 147 -6.72 6.89 -15.79
CA ASP A 147 -6.17 7.95 -16.64
C ASP A 147 -5.71 9.17 -15.84
N VAL A 148 -6.36 9.50 -14.73
CA VAL A 148 -5.98 10.63 -13.88
C VAL A 148 -4.62 10.40 -13.23
N ALA A 149 -4.34 9.17 -12.82
CA ALA A 149 -3.07 8.80 -12.23
C ALA A 149 -1.96 8.56 -13.26
N ARG A 150 -2.32 8.25 -14.53
CA ARG A 150 -1.40 7.74 -15.55
C ARG A 150 -1.05 8.74 -16.65
N LYS A 151 -2.03 9.50 -17.14
CA LYS A 151 -1.87 10.36 -18.33
C LYS A 151 -0.77 11.41 -18.12
N ASN A 152 0.17 11.49 -19.07
CA ASN A 152 1.30 12.43 -19.11
C ASN A 152 2.39 12.18 -18.03
N PHE A 153 2.41 11.01 -17.39
CA PHE A 153 3.43 10.64 -16.40
C PHE A 153 4.41 9.55 -16.91
N GLY A 154 4.40 9.23 -18.23
CA GLY A 154 5.38 8.34 -18.83
C GLY A 154 6.81 8.91 -18.86
N PRO A 155 7.84 8.10 -19.20
CA PRO A 155 7.72 6.76 -19.78
C PRO A 155 7.31 5.69 -18.77
N TYR A 156 6.57 4.68 -19.25
CA TYR A 156 6.05 3.61 -18.40
C TYR A 156 7.01 2.43 -18.34
N THR A 157 7.02 1.76 -17.19
CA THR A 157 7.78 0.52 -16.97
C THR A 157 7.06 -0.65 -17.63
N ASN A 158 7.80 -1.48 -18.37
CA ASN A 158 7.31 -2.70 -19.01
C ASN A 158 7.30 -3.90 -18.04
N GLY A 159 6.76 -5.04 -18.52
CA GLY A 159 6.74 -6.31 -17.78
C GLY A 159 5.51 -6.49 -16.90
N PHE A 160 4.36 -6.00 -17.36
CA PHE A 160 3.06 -6.21 -16.71
C PHE A 160 2.02 -6.70 -17.71
N ILE A 161 1.31 -7.77 -17.34
CA ILE A 161 0.19 -8.33 -18.09
C ILE A 161 -1.08 -8.04 -17.30
N LYS A 162 -2.05 -7.37 -17.91
CA LYS A 162 -3.33 -7.07 -17.27
C LYS A 162 -4.37 -8.11 -17.67
N ILE A 163 -5.09 -8.63 -16.68
CA ILE A 163 -6.23 -9.52 -16.86
C ILE A 163 -7.46 -8.94 -16.17
N GLU A 164 -8.64 -9.35 -16.60
CA GLU A 164 -9.89 -8.98 -15.94
C GLU A 164 -9.93 -9.52 -14.50
N TYR A 165 -10.42 -8.72 -13.56
CA TYR A 165 -10.62 -9.14 -12.17
C TYR A 165 -11.68 -10.26 -12.10
N ASP A 166 -11.44 -11.23 -11.20
CA ASP A 166 -12.31 -12.41 -11.00
C ASP A 166 -12.44 -13.34 -12.25
N ASN A 167 -11.53 -13.24 -13.20
CA ASN A 167 -11.49 -14.12 -14.38
C ASN A 167 -10.41 -15.20 -14.21
N LEU A 168 -10.81 -16.33 -13.59
CA LEU A 168 -9.91 -17.45 -13.34
C LEU A 168 -9.40 -18.10 -14.61
N GLU A 169 -10.22 -18.17 -15.67
CA GLU A 169 -9.81 -18.72 -16.96
C GLU A 169 -8.70 -17.87 -17.61
N ALA A 170 -8.84 -16.55 -17.57
CA ALA A 170 -7.79 -15.66 -18.07
C ALA A 170 -6.49 -15.79 -17.27
N LEU A 171 -6.59 -15.94 -15.95
CA LEU A 171 -5.42 -16.18 -15.10
C LEU A 171 -4.75 -17.51 -15.44
N GLU A 172 -5.49 -18.61 -15.50
CA GLU A 172 -4.97 -19.95 -15.83
C GLU A 172 -4.30 -19.97 -17.20
N ASN A 173 -4.98 -19.41 -18.22
CA ASN A 173 -4.42 -19.33 -19.57
C ASN A 173 -3.14 -18.50 -19.62
N THR A 174 -3.08 -17.39 -18.90
CA THR A 174 -1.90 -16.53 -18.83
C THR A 174 -0.73 -17.25 -18.16
N LEU A 175 -0.97 -17.89 -17.01
CA LEU A 175 0.06 -18.60 -16.26
C LEU A 175 0.59 -19.84 -16.99
N SER A 176 -0.28 -20.57 -17.72
CA SER A 176 0.10 -21.79 -18.43
C SER A 176 0.80 -21.52 -19.76
N SER A 177 0.55 -20.39 -20.41
CA SER A 177 1.09 -20.07 -21.73
C SER A 177 2.35 -19.22 -21.72
N ASN A 178 2.76 -18.69 -20.56
CA ASN A 178 3.89 -17.77 -20.46
C ASN A 178 4.83 -18.12 -19.30
N GLU A 179 5.98 -18.68 -19.64
CA GLU A 179 7.01 -19.10 -18.67
C GLU A 179 7.73 -17.93 -18.00
N ASN A 180 7.62 -16.71 -18.55
CA ASN A 180 8.24 -15.50 -18.01
C ASN A 180 7.47 -14.85 -16.85
N ILE A 181 6.34 -15.41 -16.44
CA ILE A 181 5.57 -14.85 -15.34
C ILE A 181 6.30 -15.09 -14.02
N ALA A 182 6.64 -13.97 -13.36
CA ALA A 182 7.30 -13.96 -12.07
C ALA A 182 6.32 -14.05 -10.89
N GLY A 183 5.11 -13.51 -11.05
CA GLY A 183 4.09 -13.51 -10.02
C GLY A 183 2.78 -12.88 -10.46
N PHE A 184 1.80 -12.95 -9.56
CA PHE A 184 0.48 -12.33 -9.70
C PHE A 184 0.25 -11.37 -8.54
N LEU A 185 -0.11 -10.13 -8.85
CA LEU A 185 -0.40 -9.07 -7.89
C LEU A 185 -1.89 -8.70 -7.95
N VAL A 186 -2.58 -8.82 -6.81
CA VAL A 186 -3.99 -8.51 -6.63
C VAL A 186 -4.23 -7.71 -5.35
#